data_a5628ad4cff513851ebcc43f75b0dd79
#
_entry.id   a5628ad4cff513851ebcc43f75b0dd79
#
_cell.length_a   1.000
_cell.length_b   1.000
_cell.length_c   1.000
_cell.angle_alpha   90.00
_cell.angle_beta   90.00
_cell.angle_gamma   90.00
#
_symmetry.space_group_name_H-M   'P 1'
#
loop_
_entity.id
_entity.type
_entity.pdbx_description
1 polymer ?
#
loop_
_entity_poly.entity_id
_entity_poly.type
_entity_poly.pdbx_seq_one_letter_code
_entity_poly.pdbx_strand_id
1 'polypeptide(L)'
;SAASDVYKRQMFVVGNQAAVDTWGDYCYDLTGTPIAGELTTDAYNLYDADGKLCSIGYCYECYGIIVNEDLLEKAGYTLGDITNFETLKAVAEDIHARASELGFDAFTSSSMSDDSSWRFTGHLANLEYYYESVDDPDAWKECPSSIKGTYMQNYKNLWDLYINNSAVNPADLAAGGFDAADEFGKEQAVFYQNGSWEWAKLTGTGDGQYGLDNLSMIPFYCGVAGEENAGLNCGTENCWAVNALSLIHIS
;
A
#
# COMPACT_ATOMS: atom_id res chain seq x y z
N SER A 1 7.68 -13.33 26.65
CA SER A 1 8.61 -12.58 25.78
C SER A 1 8.41 -13.02 24.35
N ALA A 2 8.66 -12.16 23.36
CA ALA A 2 8.50 -12.47 21.93
C ALA A 2 9.21 -13.78 21.52
N ALA A 3 10.37 -14.05 22.10
CA ALA A 3 11.11 -15.31 21.87
C ALA A 3 10.32 -16.55 22.31
N SER A 4 9.54 -16.49 23.39
CA SER A 4 8.75 -17.66 23.85
C SER A 4 7.56 -17.96 22.94
N ASP A 5 7.09 -17.01 22.16
CA ASP A 5 6.00 -17.20 21.21
C ASP A 5 6.47 -17.81 19.88
N VAL A 6 7.71 -17.52 19.47
CA VAL A 6 8.34 -18.15 18.29
C VAL A 6 8.44 -19.67 18.46
N TYR A 7 8.80 -20.14 19.66
CA TYR A 7 8.88 -21.59 19.94
C TYR A 7 7.55 -22.35 19.78
N LYS A 8 6.43 -21.64 19.78
CA LYS A 8 5.09 -22.23 19.65
C LYS A 8 4.54 -22.17 18.22
N ARG A 9 5.15 -21.39 17.36
CA ARG A 9 4.70 -21.22 15.97
C ARG A 9 5.57 -22.03 15.02
N GLN A 10 4.93 -22.76 14.13
CA GLN A 10 5.61 -23.53 13.09
C GLN A 10 6.02 -22.64 11.92
N MET A 11 5.20 -21.65 11.61
CA MET A 11 5.42 -20.63 10.60
C MET A 11 5.23 -19.25 11.21
N PHE A 12 6.00 -18.28 10.72
CA PHE A 12 5.92 -16.89 11.17
C PHE A 12 6.34 -15.95 10.04
N VAL A 13 5.97 -14.69 10.17
CA VAL A 13 6.28 -13.67 9.16
C VAL A 13 7.67 -13.10 9.40
N VAL A 14 8.48 -13.09 8.35
CA VAL A 14 9.77 -12.39 8.24
C VAL A 14 9.72 -11.59 6.94
N GLY A 15 9.26 -10.35 7.00
CA GLY A 15 8.82 -9.61 5.83
C GLY A 15 9.87 -8.70 5.18
N ASN A 16 11.06 -8.54 5.79
CA ASN A 16 12.12 -7.69 5.26
C ASN A 16 13.51 -8.11 5.77
N GLN A 17 14.56 -7.49 5.26
CA GLN A 17 15.93 -7.84 5.62
C GLN A 17 16.24 -7.57 7.11
N ALA A 18 15.76 -6.49 7.69
CA ALA A 18 15.95 -6.21 9.11
C ALA A 18 15.30 -7.28 10.01
N ALA A 19 14.19 -7.85 9.56
CA ALA A 19 13.59 -9.00 10.24
C ALA A 19 14.42 -10.27 10.08
N VAL A 20 15.09 -10.48 8.94
CA VAL A 20 16.05 -11.59 8.76
C VAL A 20 17.23 -11.43 9.73
N ASP A 21 17.78 -10.23 9.84
CA ASP A 21 18.89 -9.93 10.76
C ASP A 21 18.53 -10.23 12.23
N THR A 22 17.25 -10.10 12.56
CA THR A 22 16.73 -10.34 13.91
C THR A 22 16.34 -11.81 14.14
N TRP A 23 15.73 -12.45 13.15
CA TRP A 23 15.07 -13.74 13.30
C TRP A 23 15.66 -14.87 12.46
N GLY A 24 16.68 -14.59 11.62
CA GLY A 24 17.27 -15.56 10.70
C GLY A 24 17.76 -16.83 11.38
N ASP A 25 18.33 -16.75 12.59
CA ASP A 25 18.78 -17.93 13.35
C ASP A 25 17.65 -18.91 13.69
N TYR A 26 16.40 -18.42 13.70
CA TYR A 26 15.22 -19.24 13.95
C TYR A 26 14.57 -19.76 12.68
N CYS A 27 15.03 -19.31 11.51
CA CYS A 27 14.48 -19.73 10.23
C CYS A 27 15.09 -21.07 9.79
N TYR A 28 14.22 -22.00 9.39
CA TYR A 28 14.63 -23.20 8.68
C TYR A 28 15.17 -22.82 7.30
N ASP A 29 16.21 -23.47 6.84
CA ASP A 29 16.76 -23.25 5.52
C ASP A 29 15.81 -23.83 4.45
N LEU A 30 15.18 -22.96 3.70
CA LEU A 30 14.26 -23.33 2.61
C LEU A 30 15.00 -23.61 1.29
N THR A 31 16.31 -23.41 1.22
CA THR A 31 17.12 -23.65 0.01
C THR A 31 16.96 -25.10 -0.46
N GLY A 32 16.60 -25.28 -1.74
CA GLY A 32 16.45 -26.60 -2.36
C GLY A 32 15.24 -27.40 -1.86
N THR A 33 14.37 -26.82 -1.06
CA THR A 33 13.10 -27.47 -0.69
C THR A 33 12.12 -27.50 -1.87
N PRO A 34 11.13 -28.42 -1.90
CA PRO A 34 10.13 -28.45 -2.95
C PRO A 34 9.39 -27.12 -3.14
N ILE A 35 9.05 -26.42 -2.04
CA ILE A 35 8.34 -25.15 -2.10
C ILE A 35 9.20 -24.05 -2.78
N ALA A 36 10.51 -24.04 -2.51
CA ALA A 36 11.41 -23.09 -3.16
C ALA A 36 11.52 -23.36 -4.67
N GLY A 37 11.39 -24.64 -5.09
CA GLY A 37 11.40 -25.03 -6.50
C GLY A 37 10.12 -24.68 -7.28
N GLU A 38 9.03 -24.35 -6.58
CA GLU A 38 7.74 -23.96 -7.19
C GLU A 38 7.60 -22.43 -7.34
N LEU A 39 8.53 -21.66 -6.79
CA LEU A 39 8.49 -20.19 -6.90
C LEU A 39 8.69 -19.76 -8.35
N THR A 40 7.85 -18.85 -8.82
CA THR A 40 7.93 -18.27 -10.17
C THR A 40 8.95 -17.15 -10.28
N THR A 41 9.40 -16.61 -9.15
CA THR A 41 10.43 -15.58 -9.03
C THR A 41 11.11 -15.70 -7.67
N ASP A 42 12.37 -15.30 -7.60
CA ASP A 42 13.16 -15.15 -6.38
C ASP A 42 13.27 -13.70 -5.89
N ALA A 43 12.65 -12.77 -6.61
CA ALA A 43 12.76 -11.32 -6.37
C ALA A 43 12.30 -10.89 -4.96
N TYR A 44 11.47 -11.69 -4.31
CA TYR A 44 10.92 -11.41 -2.96
C TYR A 44 11.41 -12.38 -1.90
N ASN A 45 12.40 -13.19 -2.23
CA ASN A 45 13.04 -14.10 -1.30
C ASN A 45 13.97 -13.32 -0.37
N LEU A 46 14.01 -13.71 0.89
CA LEU A 46 14.88 -13.10 1.89
C LEU A 46 15.95 -14.09 2.33
N TYR A 47 17.20 -13.66 2.23
CA TYR A 47 18.37 -14.46 2.53
C TYR A 47 19.15 -13.86 3.70
N ASP A 48 19.75 -14.70 4.53
CA ASP A 48 20.71 -14.23 5.51
C ASP A 48 22.11 -13.98 4.86
N ALA A 49 23.06 -13.53 5.67
CA ALA A 49 24.41 -13.21 5.20
C ALA A 49 25.19 -14.42 4.65
N ASP A 50 24.81 -15.63 5.04
CA ASP A 50 25.42 -16.89 4.60
C ASP A 50 24.73 -17.48 3.35
N GLY A 51 23.68 -16.82 2.85
CA GLY A 51 22.93 -17.23 1.68
C GLY A 51 21.83 -18.27 1.94
N LYS A 52 21.47 -18.49 3.21
CA LYS A 52 20.35 -19.33 3.60
C LYS A 52 19.03 -18.65 3.23
N LEU A 53 18.14 -19.36 2.54
CA LEU A 53 16.80 -18.88 2.25
C LEU A 53 15.92 -18.92 3.51
N CYS A 54 15.78 -17.78 4.16
CA CYS A 54 15.08 -17.65 5.43
C CYS A 54 13.56 -17.50 5.26
N SER A 55 13.13 -16.84 4.20
CA SER A 55 11.72 -16.50 4.01
C SER A 55 11.37 -16.34 2.56
N ILE A 56 10.13 -16.70 2.18
CA ILE A 56 9.60 -16.60 0.83
C ILE A 56 8.36 -15.72 0.81
N GLY A 57 8.26 -14.84 -0.21
CA GLY A 57 7.06 -14.07 -0.47
C GLY A 57 5.94 -14.97 -1.00
N TYR A 58 4.78 -14.98 -0.34
CA TYR A 58 3.67 -15.84 -0.73
C TYR A 58 2.52 -15.09 -1.42
N CYS A 59 2.44 -13.78 -1.27
CA CYS A 59 1.46 -12.98 -1.96
C CYS A 59 2.10 -11.72 -2.54
N TYR A 60 1.55 -11.27 -3.64
CA TYR A 60 1.91 -10.05 -4.32
C TYR A 60 0.76 -9.08 -4.23
N GLU A 61 1.01 -7.93 -3.65
CA GLU A 61 0.00 -6.90 -3.43
C GLU A 61 0.38 -5.63 -4.16
N CYS A 62 -0.64 -4.91 -4.60
CA CYS A 62 -0.48 -3.60 -5.23
C CYS A 62 -1.26 -2.57 -4.44
N TYR A 63 -0.78 -1.34 -4.40
CA TYR A 63 -1.50 -0.22 -3.83
C TYR A 63 -1.36 1.04 -4.69
N GLY A 64 -2.36 1.88 -4.57
CA GLY A 64 -2.52 3.10 -5.34
C GLY A 64 -3.79 3.82 -4.91
N ILE A 65 -4.54 4.31 -5.87
CA ILE A 65 -5.85 4.92 -5.65
C ILE A 65 -6.90 4.03 -6.30
N ILE A 66 -7.77 3.43 -5.50
CA ILE A 66 -8.93 2.68 -6.00
C ILE A 66 -9.95 3.70 -6.49
N VAL A 67 -10.53 3.47 -7.67
CA VAL A 67 -11.48 4.35 -8.34
C VAL A 67 -12.78 3.63 -8.55
N ASN A 68 -13.88 4.25 -8.14
CA ASN A 68 -15.24 3.85 -8.55
C ASN A 68 -15.53 4.53 -9.89
N GLU A 69 -15.46 3.76 -10.99
CA GLU A 69 -15.63 4.30 -12.35
C GLU A 69 -17.05 4.80 -12.60
N ASP A 70 -18.07 4.19 -11.99
CA ASP A 70 -19.45 4.64 -12.12
C ASP A 70 -19.67 6.04 -11.53
N LEU A 71 -19.05 6.31 -10.38
CA LEU A 71 -19.10 7.65 -9.78
C LEU A 71 -18.26 8.66 -10.57
N LEU A 72 -17.12 8.23 -11.08
CA LEU A 72 -16.26 9.06 -11.93
C LEU A 72 -17.01 9.48 -13.20
N GLU A 73 -17.70 8.55 -13.87
CA GLU A 73 -18.54 8.83 -15.04
C GLU A 73 -19.73 9.74 -14.70
N LYS A 74 -20.40 9.53 -13.57
CA LYS A 74 -21.47 10.42 -13.09
C LYS A 74 -20.98 11.85 -12.86
N ALA A 75 -19.71 12.01 -12.47
CA ALA A 75 -19.08 13.32 -12.35
C ALA A 75 -18.68 13.94 -13.71
N GLY A 76 -18.73 13.16 -14.78
CA GLY A 76 -18.41 13.59 -16.15
C GLY A 76 -16.97 13.33 -16.58
N TYR A 77 -16.27 12.43 -15.91
CA TYR A 77 -14.88 12.08 -16.18
C TYR A 77 -14.71 10.58 -16.47
N THR A 78 -13.56 10.24 -17.02
CA THR A 78 -13.10 8.86 -17.24
C THR A 78 -11.68 8.70 -16.71
N LEU A 79 -11.19 7.48 -16.59
CA LEU A 79 -9.79 7.21 -16.22
C LEU A 79 -8.78 7.86 -17.18
N GLY A 80 -9.17 8.03 -18.46
CA GLY A 80 -8.33 8.70 -19.46
C GLY A 80 -8.07 10.20 -19.18
N ASP A 81 -8.90 10.82 -18.35
CA ASP A 81 -8.73 12.21 -17.94
C ASP A 81 -7.71 12.39 -16.83
N ILE A 82 -7.24 11.27 -16.21
CA ILE A 82 -6.34 11.25 -15.06
C ILE A 82 -5.02 10.58 -15.46
N THR A 83 -4.02 11.40 -15.79
CA THR A 83 -2.73 10.90 -16.30
C THR A 83 -1.50 11.41 -15.52
N ASN A 84 -1.71 12.35 -14.61
CA ASN A 84 -0.67 12.96 -13.78
C ASN A 84 -1.32 13.64 -12.56
N PHE A 85 -0.48 14.18 -11.67
CA PHE A 85 -0.93 14.86 -10.46
C PHE A 85 -1.86 16.06 -10.75
N GLU A 86 -1.54 16.88 -11.73
CA GLU A 86 -2.32 18.07 -12.03
C GLU A 86 -3.72 17.74 -12.56
N THR A 87 -3.83 16.69 -13.39
CA THR A 87 -5.13 16.24 -13.88
C THR A 87 -5.94 15.54 -12.79
N LEU A 88 -5.31 14.71 -11.95
CA LEU A 88 -5.98 14.12 -10.78
C LEU A 88 -6.49 15.21 -9.84
N LYS A 89 -5.65 16.21 -9.56
CA LYS A 89 -6.01 17.34 -8.69
C LYS A 89 -7.20 18.12 -9.26
N ALA A 90 -7.18 18.44 -10.55
CA ALA A 90 -8.26 19.18 -11.18
C ALA A 90 -9.59 18.41 -11.11
N VAL A 91 -9.56 17.11 -11.37
CA VAL A 91 -10.75 16.24 -11.27
C VAL A 91 -11.26 16.17 -9.83
N ALA A 92 -10.36 15.97 -8.86
CA ALA A 92 -10.74 15.88 -7.45
C ALA A 92 -11.32 17.19 -6.91
N GLU A 93 -10.70 18.33 -7.23
CA GLU A 93 -11.18 19.65 -6.81
C GLU A 93 -12.56 20.00 -7.42
N ASP A 94 -12.80 19.63 -8.69
CA ASP A 94 -14.11 19.82 -9.33
C ASP A 94 -15.20 18.95 -8.70
N ILE A 95 -14.92 17.66 -8.45
CA ILE A 95 -15.86 16.76 -7.79
C ILE A 95 -16.17 17.26 -6.39
N HIS A 96 -15.17 17.63 -5.60
CA HIS A 96 -15.36 18.17 -4.25
C HIS A 96 -16.21 19.45 -4.27
N ALA A 97 -15.96 20.37 -5.19
CA ALA A 97 -16.72 21.60 -5.31
C ALA A 97 -18.21 21.34 -5.64
N ARG A 98 -18.51 20.23 -6.34
CA ARG A 98 -19.87 19.81 -6.71
C ARG A 98 -20.43 18.69 -5.83
N ALA A 99 -19.79 18.34 -4.72
CA ALA A 99 -20.16 17.18 -3.90
C ALA A 99 -21.63 17.22 -3.43
N SER A 100 -22.16 18.40 -3.11
CA SER A 100 -23.57 18.56 -2.72
C SER A 100 -24.55 18.32 -3.86
N GLU A 101 -24.16 18.59 -5.12
CA GLU A 101 -24.93 18.31 -6.32
C GLU A 101 -24.86 16.84 -6.71
N LEU A 102 -23.65 16.27 -6.64
CA LEU A 102 -23.36 14.89 -7.05
C LEU A 102 -23.88 13.87 -6.04
N GLY A 103 -23.91 14.21 -4.76
CA GLY A 103 -24.26 13.31 -3.67
C GLY A 103 -23.09 12.45 -3.17
N PHE A 104 -21.89 12.70 -3.64
CA PHE A 104 -20.65 12.06 -3.22
C PHE A 104 -19.47 13.03 -3.35
N ASP A 105 -18.35 12.72 -2.68
CA ASP A 105 -17.15 13.54 -2.69
C ASP A 105 -16.01 12.91 -3.54
N ALA A 106 -14.89 13.60 -3.69
CA ALA A 106 -13.76 13.10 -4.44
C ALA A 106 -13.06 11.96 -3.68
N PHE A 107 -12.47 12.24 -2.53
CA PHE A 107 -11.73 11.25 -1.74
C PHE A 107 -12.50 10.78 -0.52
N THR A 108 -12.22 9.55 -0.10
CA THR A 108 -12.63 9.06 1.21
C THR A 108 -11.95 9.85 2.33
N SER A 109 -12.63 10.00 3.44
CA SER A 109 -12.11 10.68 4.63
C SER A 109 -11.21 9.71 5.41
N SER A 110 -9.90 9.88 5.32
CA SER A 110 -8.97 9.06 6.08
C SER A 110 -8.72 9.64 7.46
N SER A 111 -9.00 8.85 8.49
CA SER A 111 -8.64 9.18 9.85
C SER A 111 -7.12 9.34 10.00
N MET A 112 -6.69 10.33 10.79
CA MET A 112 -5.29 10.51 11.19
C MET A 112 -4.95 9.78 12.49
N SER A 113 -5.83 8.90 12.96
CA SER A 113 -5.59 8.02 14.09
C SER A 113 -4.70 6.83 13.70
N ASP A 114 -4.16 6.12 14.71
CA ASP A 114 -3.20 5.03 14.54
C ASP A 114 -3.67 3.91 13.62
N ASP A 115 -4.98 3.70 13.52
CA ASP A 115 -5.59 2.65 12.71
C ASP A 115 -5.67 2.96 11.21
N SER A 116 -5.49 4.22 10.80
CA SER A 116 -5.54 4.59 9.38
C SER A 116 -4.46 5.59 8.93
N SER A 117 -3.72 6.20 9.85
CA SER A 117 -2.66 7.16 9.53
C SER A 117 -1.51 6.57 8.67
N TRP A 118 -1.33 5.26 8.69
CA TRP A 118 -0.32 4.55 7.89
C TRP A 118 -0.45 4.81 6.37
N ARG A 119 -1.63 5.18 5.88
CA ARG A 119 -1.82 5.57 4.49
C ARG A 119 -0.97 6.79 4.13
N PHE A 120 -0.82 7.71 5.04
CA PHE A 120 -0.03 8.92 4.87
C PHE A 120 1.42 8.73 5.31
N THR A 121 1.62 8.15 6.48
CA THR A 121 2.96 8.00 7.10
C THR A 121 3.77 6.83 6.52
N GLY A 122 3.12 5.87 5.88
CA GLY A 122 3.73 4.75 5.19
C GLY A 122 3.63 4.90 3.67
N HIS A 123 2.45 4.67 3.10
CA HIS A 123 2.27 4.61 1.65
C HIS A 123 2.72 5.90 0.94
N LEU A 124 2.24 7.06 1.37
CA LEU A 124 2.62 8.31 0.71
C LEU A 124 4.05 8.74 1.04
N ALA A 125 4.54 8.48 2.25
CA ALA A 125 5.91 8.79 2.62
C ALA A 125 6.93 7.96 1.83
N ASN A 126 6.59 6.74 1.39
CA ASN A 126 7.45 5.92 0.54
C ASN A 126 7.81 6.59 -0.78
N LEU A 127 7.01 7.53 -1.27
CA LEU A 127 7.28 8.26 -2.51
C LEU A 127 8.56 9.10 -2.41
N GLU A 128 8.79 9.75 -1.26
CA GLU A 128 10.02 10.49 -1.01
C GLU A 128 11.25 9.58 -1.11
N TYR A 129 11.21 8.43 -0.43
CA TYR A 129 12.29 7.45 -0.46
C TYR A 129 12.50 6.87 -1.86
N TYR A 130 11.43 6.52 -2.54
CA TYR A 130 11.49 5.96 -3.89
C TYR A 130 12.17 6.92 -4.87
N TYR A 131 11.72 8.16 -4.95
CA TYR A 131 12.29 9.12 -5.90
C TYR A 131 13.70 9.53 -5.54
N GLU A 132 14.05 9.67 -4.27
CA GLU A 132 15.44 9.89 -3.87
C GLU A 132 16.33 8.69 -4.24
N SER A 133 15.83 7.46 -4.14
CA SER A 133 16.58 6.26 -4.52
C SER A 133 16.76 6.15 -6.04
N VAL A 134 15.80 6.63 -6.82
CA VAL A 134 15.91 6.69 -8.29
C VAL A 134 16.93 7.75 -8.71
N ASP A 135 16.96 8.89 -8.02
CA ASP A 135 17.90 9.98 -8.33
C ASP A 135 19.34 9.64 -7.95
N ASP A 136 19.55 8.87 -6.90
CA ASP A 136 20.88 8.51 -6.38
C ASP A 136 20.91 7.05 -5.90
N PRO A 137 20.89 6.07 -6.84
CA PRO A 137 20.85 4.64 -6.49
C PRO A 137 22.05 4.19 -5.66
N ASP A 138 23.20 4.88 -5.81
CA ASP A 138 24.41 4.52 -5.07
C ASP A 138 24.30 4.85 -3.58
N ALA A 139 23.65 5.95 -3.24
CA ALA A 139 23.40 6.34 -1.85
C ALA A 139 22.37 5.43 -1.15
N TRP A 140 21.57 4.68 -1.92
CA TRP A 140 20.50 3.81 -1.44
C TRP A 140 20.83 2.31 -1.53
N LYS A 141 22.09 1.94 -1.84
CA LYS A 141 22.55 0.54 -1.76
C LYS A 141 22.46 -0.03 -0.33
N GLU A 142 22.59 0.84 0.63
CA GLU A 142 22.35 0.56 2.04
C GLU A 142 21.32 1.59 2.57
N CYS A 143 20.67 1.29 3.67
CA CYS A 143 19.71 2.21 4.27
C CYS A 143 20.43 3.51 4.70
N PRO A 144 20.13 4.67 4.10
CA PRO A 144 20.79 5.92 4.48
C PRO A 144 20.36 6.37 5.88
N SER A 145 21.24 7.06 6.58
CA SER A 145 20.96 7.60 7.92
C SER A 145 20.02 8.81 7.90
N SER A 146 19.80 9.41 6.74
CA SER A 146 18.92 10.56 6.54
C SER A 146 18.48 10.67 5.09
N ILE A 147 17.30 11.23 4.87
CA ILE A 147 16.78 11.60 3.53
C ILE A 147 17.22 13.03 3.18
N LYS A 148 17.26 13.35 1.90
CA LYS A 148 17.57 14.69 1.39
C LYS A 148 16.37 15.64 1.50
N GLY A 149 15.16 15.11 1.49
CA GLY A 149 13.91 15.88 1.51
C GLY A 149 13.58 16.54 0.17
N THR A 150 14.13 16.03 -0.93
CA THR A 150 13.96 16.61 -2.28
C THR A 150 12.49 16.64 -2.69
N TYR A 151 11.72 15.60 -2.34
CA TYR A 151 10.32 15.44 -2.73
C TYR A 151 9.32 15.73 -1.62
N MET A 152 9.74 16.35 -0.51
CA MET A 152 8.86 16.67 0.62
C MET A 152 7.69 17.61 0.22
N GLN A 153 7.90 18.48 -0.76
CA GLN A 153 6.81 19.33 -1.26
C GLN A 153 5.78 18.51 -2.05
N ASN A 154 6.22 17.51 -2.83
CA ASN A 154 5.34 16.60 -3.54
C ASN A 154 4.51 15.78 -2.54
N TYR A 155 5.15 15.28 -1.49
CA TYR A 155 4.48 14.57 -0.40
C TYR A 155 3.42 15.44 0.28
N LYS A 156 3.77 16.70 0.59
CA LYS A 156 2.80 17.67 1.14
C LYS A 156 1.63 17.92 0.19
N ASN A 157 1.89 18.06 -1.10
CA ASN A 157 0.84 18.28 -2.10
C ASN A 157 -0.15 17.09 -2.15
N LEU A 158 0.34 15.87 -2.00
CA LEU A 158 -0.51 14.69 -1.90
C LEU A 158 -1.38 14.72 -0.64
N TRP A 159 -0.83 15.06 0.52
CA TRP A 159 -1.60 15.27 1.73
C TRP A 159 -2.72 16.28 1.52
N ASP A 160 -2.37 17.45 0.99
CA ASP A 160 -3.32 18.53 0.73
C ASP A 160 -4.42 18.08 -0.24
N LEU A 161 -4.06 17.31 -1.28
CA LEU A 161 -5.03 16.77 -2.24
C LEU A 161 -6.08 15.91 -1.54
N TYR A 162 -5.65 14.96 -0.71
CA TYR A 162 -6.56 14.02 -0.04
C TYR A 162 -7.42 14.71 1.02
N ILE A 163 -6.80 15.45 1.93
CA ILE A 163 -7.51 15.99 3.08
C ILE A 163 -8.42 17.18 2.74
N ASN A 164 -8.11 17.92 1.65
CA ASN A 164 -8.93 19.06 1.24
C ASN A 164 -10.04 18.70 0.25
N ASN A 165 -10.07 17.47 -0.26
CA ASN A 165 -11.07 17.03 -1.24
C ASN A 165 -11.82 15.77 -0.77
N SER A 166 -12.09 15.70 0.53
CA SER A 166 -12.90 14.67 1.17
C SER A 166 -14.08 15.30 1.93
N ALA A 167 -15.08 14.50 2.27
CA ALA A 167 -16.31 14.96 2.91
C ALA A 167 -16.09 15.53 4.31
N VAL A 168 -15.09 15.04 5.04
CA VAL A 168 -14.78 15.49 6.39
C VAL A 168 -13.84 16.70 6.34
N ASN A 169 -14.15 17.72 7.13
CA ASN A 169 -13.30 18.89 7.23
C ASN A 169 -11.89 18.47 7.73
N PRO A 170 -10.80 18.96 7.12
CA PRO A 170 -9.44 18.63 7.51
C PRO A 170 -9.14 18.78 9.01
N ALA A 171 -9.72 19.77 9.66
CA ALA A 171 -9.54 19.99 11.10
C ALA A 171 -10.13 18.85 11.97
N ASP A 172 -11.13 18.13 11.46
CA ASP A 172 -11.83 17.06 12.18
C ASP A 172 -11.20 15.69 11.94
N LEU A 173 -10.37 15.53 10.92
CA LEU A 173 -9.71 14.25 10.58
C LEU A 173 -8.82 13.72 11.71
N ALA A 174 -8.24 14.60 12.52
CA ALA A 174 -7.42 14.22 13.67
C ALA A 174 -8.21 13.55 14.79
N ALA A 175 -9.53 13.74 14.84
CA ALA A 175 -10.38 13.11 15.85
C ALA A 175 -10.52 11.58 15.66
N GLY A 176 -10.28 11.07 14.45
CA GLY A 176 -10.43 9.65 14.12
C GLY A 176 -11.90 9.22 13.98
N GLY A 177 -12.09 7.92 13.79
CA GLY A 177 -13.42 7.33 13.72
C GLY A 177 -14.08 7.36 12.34
N PHE A 178 -13.32 7.68 11.28
CA PHE A 178 -13.79 7.63 9.91
C PHE A 178 -13.40 6.29 9.27
N ASP A 179 -14.38 5.58 8.70
CA ASP A 179 -14.15 4.33 7.96
C ASP A 179 -14.17 4.62 6.45
N ALA A 180 -12.96 4.80 5.89
CA ALA A 180 -12.78 5.08 4.48
C ALA A 180 -13.31 3.97 3.57
N ALA A 181 -13.21 2.71 4.00
CA ALA A 181 -13.76 1.58 3.23
C ALA A 181 -15.28 1.58 3.22
N ASP A 182 -15.91 1.99 4.35
CA ASP A 182 -17.36 2.12 4.44
C ASP A 182 -17.88 3.29 3.59
N GLU A 183 -17.20 4.44 3.63
CA GLU A 183 -17.51 5.58 2.75
C GLU A 183 -17.45 5.18 1.28
N PHE A 184 -16.37 4.52 0.87
CA PHE A 184 -16.19 4.10 -0.52
C PHE A 184 -17.20 3.00 -0.91
N GLY A 185 -17.38 2.01 -0.06
CA GLY A 185 -18.32 0.91 -0.28
C GLY A 185 -19.78 1.36 -0.35
N LYS A 186 -20.13 2.46 0.30
CA LYS A 186 -21.45 3.12 0.21
C LYS A 186 -21.54 4.15 -0.92
N GLU A 187 -20.58 4.17 -1.82
CA GLU A 187 -20.54 5.09 -2.95
C GLU A 187 -20.59 6.58 -2.56
N GLN A 188 -19.93 6.94 -1.45
CA GLN A 188 -19.85 8.31 -0.96
C GLN A 188 -18.58 9.04 -1.42
N ALA A 189 -17.65 8.34 -2.07
CA ALA A 189 -16.45 8.91 -2.65
C ALA A 189 -16.02 8.17 -3.92
N VAL A 190 -15.38 8.91 -4.84
CA VAL A 190 -14.85 8.39 -6.11
C VAL A 190 -13.52 7.67 -5.91
N PHE A 191 -12.66 8.23 -5.06
CA PHE A 191 -11.26 7.81 -4.89
C PHE A 191 -11.01 7.29 -3.47
N TYR A 192 -10.35 6.14 -3.39
CA TYR A 192 -9.94 5.52 -2.15
C TYR A 192 -8.48 5.09 -2.20
N GLN A 193 -7.62 5.76 -1.43
CA GLN A 193 -6.22 5.40 -1.33
C GLN A 193 -6.09 4.13 -0.48
N ASN A 194 -5.87 2.99 -1.14
CA ASN A 194 -5.68 1.69 -0.51
C ASN A 194 -5.06 0.69 -1.50
N GLY A 195 -5.13 -0.59 -1.22
CA GLY A 195 -4.50 -1.62 -2.03
C GLY A 195 -5.41 -2.82 -2.35
N SER A 196 -4.81 -3.77 -3.06
CA SER A 196 -5.50 -4.97 -3.56
C SER A 196 -6.13 -5.84 -2.46
N TRP A 197 -5.69 -5.73 -1.22
CA TRP A 197 -6.27 -6.42 -0.07
C TRP A 197 -7.69 -6.00 0.25
N GLU A 198 -8.14 -4.81 -0.20
CA GLU A 198 -9.52 -4.34 -0.04
C GLU A 198 -10.49 -4.95 -1.08
N TRP A 199 -9.97 -5.53 -2.16
CA TRP A 199 -10.77 -5.99 -3.30
C TRP A 199 -11.93 -6.90 -2.88
N ALA A 200 -11.66 -7.92 -2.09
CA ALA A 200 -12.69 -8.86 -1.65
C ALA A 200 -13.81 -8.17 -0.86
N LYS A 201 -13.47 -7.24 0.02
CA LYS A 201 -14.42 -6.46 0.82
C LYS A 201 -15.30 -5.57 -0.07
N LEU A 202 -14.70 -4.90 -1.06
CA LEU A 202 -15.39 -3.94 -1.92
C LEU A 202 -16.29 -4.63 -2.95
N THR A 203 -15.85 -5.73 -3.56
CA THR A 203 -16.59 -6.44 -4.62
C THR A 203 -17.58 -7.47 -4.10
N GLY A 204 -17.60 -7.74 -2.81
CA GLY A 204 -18.49 -8.76 -2.23
C GLY A 204 -18.09 -10.18 -2.57
N THR A 205 -16.86 -10.43 -3.04
CA THR A 205 -16.34 -11.78 -3.27
C THR A 205 -15.95 -12.44 -1.94
N GLY A 206 -16.31 -13.71 -1.74
CA GLY A 206 -16.11 -14.39 -0.46
C GLY A 206 -16.98 -13.79 0.64
N ASP A 207 -16.36 -13.34 1.73
CA ASP A 207 -17.02 -12.69 2.86
C ASP A 207 -17.17 -11.16 2.67
N GLY A 208 -17.14 -10.69 1.43
CA GLY A 208 -17.18 -9.28 1.06
C GLY A 208 -18.45 -8.56 1.52
N GLN A 209 -18.30 -7.30 1.85
CA GLN A 209 -19.35 -6.49 2.50
C GLN A 209 -20.14 -5.66 1.48
N TYR A 210 -19.49 -5.21 0.41
CA TYR A 210 -20.07 -4.36 -0.62
C TYR A 210 -20.13 -5.12 -1.95
N GLY A 211 -20.93 -4.68 -2.88
CA GLY A 211 -21.12 -5.35 -4.16
C GLY A 211 -20.71 -4.50 -5.34
N LEU A 212 -19.62 -3.73 -5.19
CA LEU A 212 -19.11 -2.87 -6.27
C LEU A 212 -18.45 -3.73 -7.35
N ASP A 213 -18.67 -3.42 -8.61
CA ASP A 213 -18.18 -4.20 -9.74
C ASP A 213 -17.37 -3.39 -10.76
N ASN A 214 -17.55 -2.08 -10.86
CA ASN A 214 -16.82 -1.23 -11.80
C ASN A 214 -15.70 -0.45 -11.10
N LEU A 215 -14.67 -1.18 -10.67
CA LEU A 215 -13.52 -0.65 -9.94
C LEU A 215 -12.23 -0.76 -10.74
N SER A 216 -11.42 0.28 -10.70
CA SER A 216 -10.06 0.30 -11.20
C SER A 216 -9.08 0.77 -10.12
N MET A 217 -7.79 0.70 -10.41
CA MET A 217 -6.75 1.27 -9.56
C MET A 217 -5.80 2.08 -10.42
N ILE A 218 -5.53 3.31 -10.01
CA ILE A 218 -4.55 4.19 -10.66
C ILE A 218 -3.33 4.39 -9.76
N PRO A 219 -2.16 4.74 -10.35
CA PRO A 219 -0.96 5.05 -9.59
C PRO A 219 -1.14 6.25 -8.67
N PHE A 220 -0.23 6.40 -7.70
CA PHE A 220 -0.02 7.69 -7.07
C PHE A 220 0.70 8.61 -8.07
N TYR A 221 0.03 9.65 -8.47
CA TYR A 221 0.64 10.73 -9.21
C TYR A 221 1.15 11.78 -8.23
N CYS A 222 2.43 12.11 -8.32
CA CYS A 222 3.15 12.86 -7.29
C CYS A 222 3.61 14.25 -7.76
N GLY A 223 3.33 14.62 -9.01
CA GLY A 223 3.83 15.85 -9.60
C GLY A 223 5.31 15.78 -10.00
N VAL A 224 5.81 14.60 -10.37
CA VAL A 224 7.17 14.38 -10.86
C VAL A 224 7.17 14.18 -12.37
N ALA A 225 8.28 14.54 -13.01
CA ALA A 225 8.41 14.39 -14.47
C ALA A 225 8.35 12.90 -14.88
N GLY A 226 7.56 12.60 -15.91
CA GLY A 226 7.42 11.23 -16.44
C GLY A 226 6.40 10.37 -15.72
N GLU A 227 5.66 10.91 -14.77
CA GLU A 227 4.68 10.16 -13.97
C GLU A 227 3.48 9.65 -14.77
N GLU A 228 3.26 10.17 -15.97
CA GLU A 228 2.26 9.63 -16.91
C GLU A 228 2.53 8.17 -17.30
N ASN A 229 3.75 7.69 -17.07
CA ASN A 229 4.17 6.30 -17.27
C ASN A 229 4.27 5.53 -15.94
N ALA A 230 3.84 6.12 -14.82
CA ALA A 230 3.89 5.47 -13.52
C ALA A 230 3.01 4.21 -13.49
N GLY A 231 3.50 3.18 -12.82
CA GLY A 231 2.73 1.98 -12.48
C GLY A 231 2.23 2.01 -11.04
N LEU A 232 1.48 0.98 -10.67
CA LEU A 232 1.09 0.76 -9.28
C LEU A 232 2.32 0.40 -8.43
N ASN A 233 2.30 0.80 -7.17
CA ASN A 233 3.27 0.32 -6.20
C ASN A 233 2.94 -1.14 -5.87
N CYS A 234 3.87 -2.04 -6.13
CA CYS A 234 3.65 -3.47 -6.00
C CYS A 234 4.81 -4.13 -5.26
N GLY A 235 4.51 -5.16 -4.51
CA GLY A 235 5.50 -5.94 -3.78
C GLY A 235 4.86 -6.93 -2.83
N THR A 236 5.66 -7.47 -1.94
CA THR A 236 5.20 -8.32 -0.85
C THR A 236 5.80 -7.85 0.46
N GLU A 237 4.99 -7.73 1.50
CA GLU A 237 5.47 -7.53 2.88
C GLU A 237 5.24 -8.78 3.74
N ASN A 238 4.45 -9.73 3.24
CA ASN A 238 4.13 -10.95 3.94
C ASN A 238 4.95 -12.11 3.39
N CYS A 239 6.15 -12.29 3.95
CA CYS A 239 6.99 -13.43 3.63
C CYS A 239 6.92 -14.46 4.77
N TRP A 240 6.83 -15.74 4.40
CA TRP A 240 6.72 -16.83 5.35
C TRP A 240 8.06 -17.49 5.61
N ALA A 241 8.43 -17.54 6.88
CA ALA A 241 9.52 -18.33 7.40
C ALA A 241 9.00 -19.56 8.14
N VAL A 242 9.77 -20.63 8.10
CA VAL A 242 9.49 -21.87 8.84
C VAL A 242 10.42 -21.93 10.05
N ASN A 243 9.89 -22.29 11.20
CA ASN A 243 10.64 -22.34 12.44
C ASN A 243 11.56 -23.56 12.49
N ALA A 244 12.88 -23.34 12.48
CA ALA A 244 13.90 -24.39 12.56
C ALA A 244 13.85 -25.19 13.86
N LEU A 245 13.26 -24.66 14.91
CA LEU A 245 13.17 -25.29 16.23
C LEU A 245 11.86 -26.07 16.41
N SER A 246 10.97 -26.05 15.41
CA SER A 246 9.73 -26.81 15.47
C SER A 246 9.99 -28.29 15.17
N LEU A 247 9.56 -29.17 16.07
CA LEU A 247 9.76 -30.62 15.93
C LEU A 247 8.94 -31.27 14.80
N ILE A 248 7.99 -30.54 14.21
CA ILE A 248 7.12 -31.09 13.15
C ILE A 248 7.85 -31.33 11.84
N HIS A 249 9.05 -30.72 11.66
CA HIS A 249 9.88 -30.92 10.47
C HIS A 249 10.70 -32.22 10.52
N ILE A 250 10.65 -32.95 11.61
CA ILE A 250 11.50 -34.12 11.88
C ILE A 250 10.72 -35.44 11.58
N SER A 251 9.46 -35.32 11.20
CA SER A 251 8.60 -36.47 10.88
C SER A 251 8.41 -36.70 9.40
#